data_90b44d4b78e34b0cd05de0da490c7cae
#
_entry.id   90b44d4b78e34b0cd05de0da490c7cae
#
_cell.length_a   1.000
_cell.length_b   1.000
_cell.length_c   1.000
_cell.angle_alpha   90.00
_cell.angle_beta   90.00
_cell.angle_gamma   90.00
#
_symmetry.space_group_name_H-M   'P 1'
#
loop_
_entity.id
_entity.type
_entity.pdbx_description
1 polymer ?
#
loop_
_entity_poly.entity_id
_entity_poly.type
_entity_poly.pdbx_seq_one_letter_code
_entity_poly.pdbx_strand_id
1 'polypeptide(L)'
;MGINDKASVKAQYNTSNNLSTRISIHDKYSTNKQGFGNWITSHYEIETGMKVLELGCGTGSMWAGKGELIKKCSKFILSDFSEGMLEKTKETLSEYEGIEYQVIDIQDIPYLDNTFDIVIGNMMLYHVPDLYKGLSEVSRVLKDGGKFYCATYGENGIMEYVYGLFADHGVGASTKNTSFTLQNGAEKLSKVFPKVTRYDYVDSLEVTNLDDLADYVYSLTGMSELKEISRETMLNVFKENSVDGVLRVPKDYGMFVAEKE
;
A
#
# COMPACT_ATOMS: atom_id res chain seq x y z
N MET A 1 -10.27 -14.06 -15.58
CA MET A 1 -8.93 -13.76 -15.04
C MET A 1 -9.14 -13.10 -13.68
N GLY A 2 -8.52 -13.61 -12.62
CA GLY A 2 -8.67 -13.05 -11.27
C GLY A 2 -7.88 -11.75 -11.12
N ILE A 3 -8.34 -10.84 -10.26
CA ILE A 3 -7.66 -9.55 -9.97
C ILE A 3 -6.22 -9.73 -9.45
N ASN A 4 -5.85 -10.93 -9.02
CA ASN A 4 -4.51 -11.32 -8.54
C ASN A 4 -3.70 -12.09 -9.59
N ASP A 5 -4.16 -12.16 -10.85
CA ASP A 5 -3.37 -12.75 -11.93
C ASP A 5 -2.15 -11.88 -12.23
N LYS A 6 -0.98 -12.52 -12.37
CA LYS A 6 0.33 -11.87 -12.59
C LYS A 6 0.32 -10.88 -13.77
N ALA A 7 -0.41 -11.18 -14.84
CA ALA A 7 -0.54 -10.30 -16.01
C ALA A 7 -1.40 -9.08 -15.72
N SER A 8 -2.47 -9.22 -14.95
CA SER A 8 -3.36 -8.14 -14.54
C SER A 8 -2.67 -7.17 -13.58
N VAL A 9 -1.91 -7.66 -12.62
CA VAL A 9 -1.09 -6.84 -11.71
C VAL A 9 -0.04 -6.05 -12.49
N LYS A 10 0.67 -6.69 -13.43
CA LYS A 10 1.68 -6.03 -14.26
C LYS A 10 1.06 -4.93 -15.16
N ALA A 11 -0.14 -5.17 -15.71
CA ALA A 11 -0.84 -4.18 -16.54
C ALA A 11 -1.35 -2.97 -15.75
N GLN A 12 -1.73 -3.16 -14.47
CA GLN A 12 -2.24 -2.11 -13.60
C GLN A 12 -1.21 -1.00 -13.32
N TYR A 13 0.07 -1.32 -13.33
CA TYR A 13 1.16 -0.40 -13.01
C TYR A 13 1.88 0.17 -14.24
N ASN A 14 1.42 -0.14 -15.46
CA ASN A 14 2.03 0.35 -16.70
C ASN A 14 1.71 1.81 -17.07
N THR A 15 0.81 2.51 -16.36
CA THR A 15 0.45 3.91 -16.66
C THR A 15 0.79 4.84 -15.50
N SER A 16 1.85 5.62 -15.65
CA SER A 16 2.35 6.57 -14.63
C SER A 16 1.38 7.72 -14.28
N ASN A 17 0.50 8.13 -15.21
CA ASN A 17 -0.42 9.26 -15.00
C ASN A 17 -1.48 8.96 -13.93
N ASN A 18 -2.02 7.75 -13.91
CA ASN A 18 -3.03 7.36 -12.91
C ASN A 18 -2.44 7.28 -11.49
N LEU A 19 -1.17 6.92 -11.35
CA LEU A 19 -0.51 6.86 -10.05
C LEU A 19 -0.29 8.25 -9.45
N SER A 20 0.14 9.22 -10.27
CA SER A 20 0.33 10.60 -9.81
C SER A 20 -0.98 11.26 -9.37
N THR A 21 -2.09 11.03 -10.07
CA THR A 21 -3.42 11.50 -9.65
C THR A 21 -3.82 10.90 -8.30
N ARG A 22 -3.57 9.60 -8.10
CA ARG A 22 -3.87 8.92 -6.83
C ARG A 22 -3.03 9.43 -5.66
N ILE A 23 -1.78 9.77 -5.89
CA ILE A 23 -0.91 10.35 -4.85
C ILE A 23 -1.36 11.77 -4.53
N SER A 24 -1.62 12.59 -5.54
CA SER A 24 -1.89 14.02 -5.37
C SER A 24 -3.12 14.33 -4.50
N ILE A 25 -4.16 13.49 -4.51
CA ILE A 25 -5.33 13.72 -3.67
C ILE A 25 -4.99 13.60 -2.17
N HIS A 26 -4.09 12.68 -1.84
CA HIS A 26 -3.63 12.53 -0.47
C HIS A 26 -2.76 13.71 -0.04
N ASP A 27 -1.86 14.17 -0.91
CA ASP A 27 -0.99 15.31 -0.61
C ASP A 27 -1.79 16.60 -0.40
N LYS A 28 -2.83 16.82 -1.22
CA LYS A 28 -3.68 18.01 -1.14
C LYS A 28 -4.61 18.00 0.08
N TYR A 29 -5.30 16.91 0.32
CA TYR A 29 -6.49 16.87 1.15
C TYR A 29 -6.39 16.05 2.43
N SER A 30 -5.32 15.27 2.65
CA SER A 30 -5.12 14.55 3.92
C SER A 30 -5.10 15.50 5.12
N THR A 31 -5.88 15.15 6.14
CA THR A 31 -5.88 15.88 7.41
C THR A 31 -4.63 15.58 8.24
N ASN A 32 -4.09 14.37 8.11
CA ASN A 32 -2.83 13.99 8.76
C ASN A 32 -1.62 14.44 7.91
N LYS A 33 -0.99 15.53 8.33
CA LYS A 33 0.13 16.14 7.60
C LYS A 33 1.47 15.41 7.74
N GLN A 34 1.57 14.40 8.61
CA GLN A 34 2.74 13.51 8.65
C GLN A 34 2.89 12.75 7.33
N GLY A 35 1.77 12.39 6.69
CA GLY A 35 1.73 11.56 5.49
C GLY A 35 1.95 10.07 5.80
N PHE A 36 1.23 9.20 5.08
CA PHE A 36 1.20 7.77 5.36
C PHE A 36 2.57 7.10 5.27
N GLY A 37 3.39 7.44 4.26
CA GLY A 37 4.74 6.88 4.11
C GLY A 37 5.68 7.28 5.26
N ASN A 38 5.63 8.52 5.73
CA ASN A 38 6.41 8.96 6.89
C ASN A 38 5.94 8.29 8.17
N TRP A 39 4.63 8.13 8.32
CA TRP A 39 4.04 7.43 9.46
C TRP A 39 4.47 5.96 9.49
N ILE A 40 4.41 5.24 8.37
CA ILE A 40 4.90 3.85 8.27
C ILE A 40 6.37 3.78 8.67
N THR A 41 7.22 4.58 8.06
CA THR A 41 8.68 4.53 8.31
C THR A 41 9.04 4.94 9.74
N SER A 42 8.20 5.74 10.42
CA SER A 42 8.42 6.08 11.84
C SER A 42 8.21 4.89 12.81
N HIS A 43 7.59 3.82 12.35
CA HIS A 43 7.44 2.58 13.12
C HIS A 43 8.57 1.56 12.87
N TYR A 44 9.44 1.80 11.89
CA TYR A 44 10.52 0.87 11.62
C TYR A 44 11.62 0.97 12.67
N GLU A 45 11.88 -0.13 13.34
CA GLU A 45 12.98 -0.23 14.31
C GLU A 45 14.26 -0.68 13.59
N ILE A 46 14.75 0.11 12.63
CA ILE A 46 15.99 -0.16 11.89
C ILE A 46 17.18 0.33 12.71
N GLU A 47 18.00 -0.62 13.14
CA GLU A 47 19.24 -0.37 13.87
C GLU A 47 20.47 -0.56 12.99
N THR A 48 21.62 -0.05 13.46
CA THR A 48 22.87 -0.16 12.72
C THR A 48 23.32 -1.61 12.57
N GLY A 49 23.64 -2.01 11.36
CA GLY A 49 24.11 -3.35 11.02
C GLY A 49 23.02 -4.34 10.64
N MET A 50 21.74 -3.96 10.74
CA MET A 50 20.62 -4.83 10.33
C MET A 50 20.60 -5.10 8.82
N LYS A 51 20.05 -6.25 8.45
CA LYS A 51 19.73 -6.64 7.07
C LYS A 51 18.24 -6.48 6.85
N VAL A 52 17.87 -5.67 5.88
CA VAL A 52 16.48 -5.31 5.57
C VAL A 52 16.15 -5.72 4.15
N LEU A 53 14.99 -6.37 3.97
CA LEU A 53 14.39 -6.70 2.68
C LEU A 53 13.02 -6.04 2.57
N GLU A 54 12.78 -5.27 1.51
CA GLU A 54 11.42 -4.87 1.14
C GLU A 54 10.94 -5.66 -0.07
N LEU A 55 9.71 -6.17 0.04
CA LEU A 55 8.97 -6.89 -0.98
C LEU A 55 7.87 -5.97 -1.52
N GLY A 56 7.83 -5.75 -2.84
CA GLY A 56 6.86 -4.86 -3.48
C GLY A 56 7.16 -3.38 -3.23
N CYS A 57 8.41 -2.93 -3.45
CA CYS A 57 8.83 -1.54 -3.22
C CYS A 57 8.19 -0.52 -4.18
N GLY A 58 7.55 -0.97 -5.25
CA GLY A 58 6.86 -0.12 -6.24
C GLY A 58 7.83 0.84 -6.92
N THR A 59 7.61 2.14 -6.76
CA THR A 59 8.48 3.20 -7.31
C THR A 59 9.61 3.62 -6.37
N GLY A 60 9.70 3.03 -5.19
CA GLY A 60 10.68 3.41 -4.17
C GLY A 60 10.42 4.75 -3.47
N SER A 61 9.34 5.44 -3.81
CA SER A 61 9.04 6.80 -3.31
C SER A 61 8.98 6.90 -1.78
N MET A 62 8.66 5.82 -1.08
CA MET A 62 8.65 5.78 0.37
C MET A 62 10.03 6.00 1.00
N TRP A 63 11.10 5.67 0.27
CA TRP A 63 12.48 5.80 0.73
C TRP A 63 13.13 7.13 0.33
N ALA A 64 12.48 7.93 -0.51
CA ALA A 64 12.95 9.27 -0.82
C ALA A 64 13.06 10.10 0.47
N GLY A 65 14.22 10.74 0.68
CA GLY A 65 14.53 11.46 1.92
C GLY A 65 14.89 10.59 3.12
N LYS A 66 15.05 9.25 2.97
CA LYS A 66 15.33 8.30 4.06
C LYS A 66 16.77 7.76 4.04
N GLY A 67 17.70 8.42 3.37
CA GLY A 67 19.08 7.97 3.23
C GLY A 67 19.76 7.57 4.54
N GLU A 68 19.44 8.26 5.66
CA GLU A 68 20.01 7.92 6.97
C GLU A 68 19.51 6.57 7.53
N LEU A 69 18.29 6.15 7.18
CA LEU A 69 17.81 4.80 7.54
C LEU A 69 18.49 3.74 6.68
N ILE A 70 18.64 4.01 5.38
CA ILE A 70 19.32 3.11 4.44
C ILE A 70 20.78 2.87 4.87
N LYS A 71 21.50 3.93 5.22
CA LYS A 71 22.90 3.86 5.66
C LYS A 71 23.13 3.06 6.95
N LYS A 72 22.12 2.92 7.80
CA LYS A 72 22.23 2.07 8.99
C LYS A 72 22.34 0.60 8.64
N CYS A 73 21.75 0.18 7.52
CA CYS A 73 21.69 -1.23 7.16
C CYS A 73 23.05 -1.76 6.69
N SER A 74 23.42 -2.95 7.14
CA SER A 74 24.57 -3.67 6.55
C SER A 74 24.21 -4.27 5.19
N LYS A 75 22.92 -4.48 4.95
CA LYS A 75 22.34 -4.90 3.69
C LYS A 75 20.91 -4.35 3.57
N PHE A 76 20.63 -3.64 2.49
CA PHE A 76 19.33 -3.06 2.21
C PHE A 76 18.89 -3.44 0.80
N ILE A 77 17.83 -4.25 0.71
CA ILE A 77 17.34 -4.79 -0.55
C ILE A 77 15.94 -4.27 -0.80
N LEU A 78 15.76 -3.63 -1.95
CA LEU A 78 14.45 -3.27 -2.49
C LEU A 78 14.08 -4.26 -3.59
N SER A 79 12.94 -4.90 -3.45
CA SER A 79 12.47 -5.85 -4.44
C SER A 79 11.03 -5.55 -4.87
N ASP A 80 10.76 -5.91 -6.12
CA ASP A 80 9.41 -5.91 -6.67
C ASP A 80 9.26 -7.11 -7.60
N PHE A 81 8.04 -7.56 -7.78
CA PHE A 81 7.73 -8.60 -8.76
C PHE A 81 7.84 -8.07 -10.20
N SER A 82 7.70 -6.75 -10.40
CA SER A 82 7.77 -6.04 -11.67
C SER A 82 9.15 -5.43 -11.91
N GLU A 83 9.84 -5.89 -12.94
CA GLU A 83 11.11 -5.31 -13.40
C GLU A 83 10.99 -3.80 -13.71
N GLY A 84 9.85 -3.40 -14.33
CA GLY A 84 9.59 -2.00 -14.64
C GLY A 84 9.40 -1.11 -13.40
N MET A 85 8.91 -1.67 -12.28
CA MET A 85 8.88 -0.95 -11.00
C MET A 85 10.28 -0.79 -10.43
N LEU A 86 11.12 -1.83 -10.50
CA LEU A 86 12.51 -1.73 -10.03
C LEU A 86 13.31 -0.70 -10.81
N GLU A 87 13.13 -0.57 -12.13
CA GLU A 87 13.78 0.48 -12.90
C GLU A 87 13.38 1.87 -12.41
N LYS A 88 12.09 2.09 -12.15
CA LYS A 88 11.61 3.34 -11.56
C LYS A 88 12.15 3.58 -10.16
N THR A 89 12.26 2.53 -9.35
CA THR A 89 12.86 2.62 -8.01
C THR A 89 14.32 3.07 -8.10
N LYS A 90 15.10 2.51 -9.03
CA LYS A 90 16.50 2.93 -9.28
C LYS A 90 16.59 4.39 -9.69
N GLU A 91 15.69 4.85 -10.56
CA GLU A 91 15.62 6.27 -10.96
C GLU A 91 15.30 7.17 -9.76
N THR A 92 14.26 6.81 -8.99
CA THR A 92 13.79 7.59 -7.83
C THR A 92 14.87 7.71 -6.74
N LEU A 93 15.65 6.64 -6.54
CA LEU A 93 16.64 6.54 -5.47
C LEU A 93 18.08 6.60 -5.99
N SER A 94 18.29 7.17 -7.18
CA SER A 94 19.60 7.22 -7.83
C SER A 94 20.68 7.98 -7.04
N GLU A 95 20.28 8.84 -6.12
CA GLU A 95 21.19 9.59 -5.24
C GLU A 95 21.64 8.80 -4.00
N TYR A 96 21.02 7.62 -3.73
CA TYR A 96 21.33 6.82 -2.55
C TYR A 96 22.23 5.64 -2.91
N GLU A 97 23.29 5.46 -2.14
CA GLU A 97 24.20 4.31 -2.23
C GLU A 97 23.79 3.19 -1.25
N GLY A 98 24.28 1.98 -1.47
CA GLY A 98 24.08 0.84 -0.58
C GLY A 98 22.73 0.12 -0.72
N ILE A 99 21.99 0.41 -1.80
CA ILE A 99 20.74 -0.28 -2.13
C ILE A 99 21.01 -1.38 -3.15
N GLU A 100 20.60 -2.60 -2.82
CA GLU A 100 20.54 -3.71 -3.79
C GLU A 100 19.11 -3.79 -4.35
N TYR A 101 18.98 -4.09 -5.65
CA TYR A 101 17.69 -4.21 -6.34
C TYR A 101 17.52 -5.60 -6.91
N GLN A 102 16.40 -6.26 -6.64
CA GLN A 102 16.17 -7.63 -7.07
C GLN A 102 14.69 -7.88 -7.42
N VAL A 103 14.44 -8.64 -8.49
CA VAL A 103 13.10 -9.17 -8.78
C VAL A 103 12.84 -10.36 -7.85
N ILE A 104 11.81 -10.26 -7.00
CA ILE A 104 11.44 -11.32 -6.05
C ILE A 104 9.93 -11.55 -6.07
N ASP A 105 9.52 -12.82 -6.16
CA ASP A 105 8.19 -13.26 -5.79
C ASP A 105 8.18 -13.59 -4.29
N ILE A 106 7.31 -12.94 -3.51
CA ILE A 106 7.17 -13.22 -2.07
C ILE A 106 6.91 -14.70 -1.77
N GLN A 107 6.36 -15.45 -2.74
CA GLN A 107 6.08 -16.89 -2.61
C GLN A 107 7.31 -17.78 -2.83
N ASP A 108 8.46 -17.20 -3.22
CA ASP A 108 9.73 -17.90 -3.47
C ASP A 108 10.90 -16.93 -3.26
N ILE A 109 11.24 -16.65 -2.01
CA ILE A 109 12.27 -15.68 -1.64
C ILE A 109 13.65 -16.34 -1.74
N PRO A 110 14.57 -15.89 -2.64
CA PRO A 110 15.82 -16.57 -2.96
C PRO A 110 16.91 -16.31 -1.92
N TYR A 111 16.58 -16.44 -0.66
CA TYR A 111 17.50 -16.28 0.47
C TYR A 111 17.37 -17.46 1.44
N LEU A 112 18.45 -17.71 2.18
CA LEU A 112 18.49 -18.74 3.21
C LEU A 112 17.60 -18.35 4.41
N ASP A 113 17.22 -19.35 5.19
CA ASP A 113 16.53 -19.17 6.46
C ASP A 113 17.31 -18.23 7.38
N ASN A 114 16.61 -17.47 8.20
CA ASN A 114 17.20 -16.60 9.22
C ASN A 114 18.23 -15.60 8.66
N THR A 115 17.93 -14.99 7.50
CA THR A 115 18.85 -14.06 6.82
C THR A 115 18.61 -12.61 7.24
N PHE A 116 17.35 -12.17 7.39
CA PHE A 116 16.98 -10.77 7.58
C PHE A 116 16.54 -10.48 9.01
N ASP A 117 16.90 -9.29 9.49
CA ASP A 117 16.40 -8.75 10.75
C ASP A 117 15.00 -8.15 10.56
N ILE A 118 14.77 -7.53 9.41
CA ILE A 118 13.51 -6.91 9.03
C ILE A 118 13.12 -7.31 7.61
N VAL A 119 11.84 -7.67 7.45
CA VAL A 119 11.17 -7.75 6.13
C VAL A 119 10.03 -6.75 6.11
N ILE A 120 9.82 -6.10 4.97
CA ILE A 120 8.78 -5.08 4.76
C ILE A 120 7.94 -5.50 3.55
N GLY A 121 6.61 -5.35 3.66
CA GLY A 121 5.68 -5.67 2.57
C GLY A 121 4.46 -4.75 2.57
N ASN A 122 4.67 -3.46 2.22
CA ASN A 122 3.61 -2.45 2.28
C ASN A 122 2.73 -2.43 1.04
N MET A 123 1.42 -2.36 1.25
CA MET A 123 0.40 -2.18 0.21
C MET A 123 0.50 -3.21 -0.94
N MET A 124 0.90 -4.46 -0.63
CA MET A 124 1.12 -5.50 -1.64
C MET A 124 0.51 -6.86 -1.30
N LEU A 125 0.28 -7.20 -0.02
CA LEU A 125 -0.15 -8.55 0.38
C LEU A 125 -1.50 -8.97 -0.21
N TYR A 126 -2.39 -8.04 -0.47
CA TYR A 126 -3.67 -8.32 -1.12
C TYR A 126 -3.54 -8.71 -2.61
N HIS A 127 -2.35 -8.57 -3.20
CA HIS A 127 -2.04 -9.03 -4.56
C HIS A 127 -1.44 -10.44 -4.61
N VAL A 128 -1.09 -11.02 -3.45
CA VAL A 128 -0.41 -12.31 -3.38
C VAL A 128 -1.40 -13.45 -3.60
N PRO A 129 -1.23 -14.29 -4.65
CA PRO A 129 -2.16 -15.37 -4.97
C PRO A 129 -2.26 -16.41 -3.85
N ASP A 130 -1.14 -16.89 -3.32
CA ASP A 130 -1.07 -17.77 -2.16
C ASP A 130 -0.42 -16.99 -0.99
N LEU A 131 -1.28 -16.29 -0.24
CA LEU A 131 -0.84 -15.46 0.87
C LEU A 131 -0.07 -16.25 1.93
N TYR A 132 -0.52 -17.46 2.26
CA TYR A 132 0.12 -18.24 3.32
C TYR A 132 1.48 -18.78 2.91
N LYS A 133 1.66 -19.12 1.64
CA LYS A 133 2.97 -19.45 1.10
C LYS A 133 3.90 -18.25 1.19
N GLY A 134 3.45 -17.05 0.82
CA GLY A 134 4.23 -15.83 0.94
C GLY A 134 4.60 -15.51 2.39
N LEU A 135 3.64 -15.58 3.32
CA LEU A 135 3.90 -15.33 4.74
C LEU A 135 4.85 -16.37 5.35
N SER A 136 4.76 -17.63 4.92
CA SER A 136 5.69 -18.69 5.36
C SER A 136 7.13 -18.42 4.87
N GLU A 137 7.30 -17.95 3.63
CA GLU A 137 8.60 -17.56 3.10
C GLU A 137 9.17 -16.34 3.86
N VAL A 138 8.33 -15.33 4.17
CA VAL A 138 8.74 -14.19 5.00
C VAL A 138 9.22 -14.67 6.37
N SER A 139 8.46 -15.53 7.03
CA SER A 139 8.85 -16.10 8.33
C SER A 139 10.14 -16.93 8.23
N ARG A 140 10.31 -17.70 7.16
CA ARG A 140 11.50 -18.51 6.92
C ARG A 140 12.76 -17.65 6.84
N VAL A 141 12.72 -16.57 6.06
CA VAL A 141 13.90 -15.74 5.84
C VAL A 141 14.18 -14.74 6.98
N LEU A 142 13.19 -14.46 7.84
CA LEU A 142 13.42 -13.68 9.06
C LEU A 142 14.23 -14.47 10.09
N LYS A 143 15.12 -13.79 10.79
CA LYS A 143 15.79 -14.30 11.98
C LYS A 143 14.79 -14.44 13.13
N ASP A 144 15.15 -15.25 14.13
CA ASP A 144 14.42 -15.28 15.39
C ASP A 144 14.47 -13.89 16.04
N GLY A 145 13.33 -13.40 16.52
CA GLY A 145 13.12 -12.02 16.96
C GLY A 145 13.02 -11.00 15.84
N GLY A 146 13.13 -11.41 14.57
CA GLY A 146 12.98 -10.52 13.42
C GLY A 146 11.55 -10.06 13.21
N LYS A 147 11.38 -8.91 12.54
CA LYS A 147 10.08 -8.24 12.38
C LYS A 147 9.65 -8.15 10.91
N PHE A 148 8.39 -8.46 10.69
CA PHE A 148 7.70 -8.20 9.42
C PHE A 148 6.78 -6.99 9.57
N TYR A 149 7.04 -5.95 8.80
CA TYR A 149 6.19 -4.76 8.71
C TYR A 149 5.34 -4.82 7.46
N CYS A 150 4.02 -4.73 7.58
CA CYS A 150 3.14 -4.70 6.41
C CYS A 150 1.98 -3.73 6.59
N ALA A 151 1.95 -2.72 5.74
CA ALA A 151 0.86 -1.76 5.68
C ALA A 151 -0.21 -2.22 4.67
N THR A 152 -1.46 -1.87 4.97
CA THR A 152 -2.60 -2.16 4.10
C THR A 152 -3.73 -1.16 4.33
N TYR A 153 -4.75 -1.24 3.48
CA TYR A 153 -6.01 -0.51 3.66
C TYR A 153 -7.02 -1.35 4.46
N GLY A 154 -8.00 -0.67 5.04
CA GLY A 154 -9.15 -1.28 5.66
C GLY A 154 -10.37 -1.32 4.74
N GLU A 155 -11.51 -1.77 5.27
CA GLU A 155 -12.74 -2.02 4.51
C GLU A 155 -13.73 -0.84 4.54
N ASN A 156 -13.39 0.25 5.24
CA ASN A 156 -14.26 1.43 5.41
C ASN A 156 -13.59 2.73 4.91
N GLY A 157 -12.84 2.64 3.82
CA GLY A 157 -12.08 3.76 3.30
C GLY A 157 -12.78 4.53 2.18
N ILE A 158 -11.96 5.21 1.37
CA ILE A 158 -12.42 6.12 0.30
C ILE A 158 -13.36 5.41 -0.69
N MET A 159 -13.02 4.18 -1.11
CA MET A 159 -13.80 3.46 -2.12
C MET A 159 -15.21 3.16 -1.61
N GLU A 160 -15.32 2.59 -0.42
CA GLU A 160 -16.59 2.20 0.18
C GLU A 160 -17.47 3.43 0.45
N TYR A 161 -16.87 4.52 0.91
CA TYR A 161 -17.57 5.78 1.10
C TYR A 161 -18.14 6.31 -0.23
N VAL A 162 -17.30 6.37 -1.28
CA VAL A 162 -17.74 6.86 -2.59
C VAL A 162 -18.83 5.95 -3.17
N TYR A 163 -18.67 4.62 -3.13
CA TYR A 163 -19.73 3.71 -3.56
C TYR A 163 -21.03 3.93 -2.80
N GLY A 164 -20.96 4.17 -1.49
CA GLY A 164 -22.14 4.47 -0.65
C GLY A 164 -22.89 5.72 -1.11
N LEU A 165 -22.20 6.75 -1.59
CA LEU A 165 -22.82 7.97 -2.10
C LEU A 165 -23.66 7.71 -3.38
N PHE A 166 -23.34 6.66 -4.13
CA PHE A 166 -24.00 6.33 -5.41
C PHE A 166 -24.93 5.11 -5.31
N ALA A 167 -25.25 4.62 -4.11
CA ALA A 167 -26.13 3.48 -3.94
C ALA A 167 -27.51 3.68 -4.61
N ASP A 168 -28.08 4.86 -4.49
CA ASP A 168 -29.38 5.22 -5.11
C ASP A 168 -29.29 5.49 -6.63
N HIS A 169 -28.09 5.45 -7.21
CA HIS A 169 -27.85 5.64 -8.64
C HIS A 169 -27.63 4.32 -9.40
N GLY A 170 -28.00 3.19 -8.78
CA GLY A 170 -27.88 1.87 -9.42
C GLY A 170 -26.45 1.32 -9.46
N VAL A 171 -25.54 1.94 -8.72
CA VAL A 171 -24.19 1.44 -8.56
C VAL A 171 -24.17 0.34 -7.51
N GLY A 172 -23.60 -0.82 -7.84
CA GLY A 172 -23.47 -1.96 -6.92
C GLY A 172 -22.47 -1.68 -5.80
N ALA A 173 -22.25 -2.70 -4.95
CA ALA A 173 -21.25 -2.61 -3.91
C ALA A 173 -19.82 -2.61 -4.49
N SER A 174 -18.89 -1.98 -3.79
CA SER A 174 -17.47 -1.99 -4.15
C SER A 174 -16.95 -3.42 -4.33
N THR A 175 -16.26 -3.68 -5.43
CA THR A 175 -15.60 -4.98 -5.74
C THR A 175 -14.14 -5.02 -5.27
N LYS A 176 -13.86 -4.34 -4.18
CA LYS A 176 -12.53 -4.25 -3.59
C LYS A 176 -11.95 -5.62 -3.25
N ASN A 177 -10.64 -5.71 -3.41
CA ASN A 177 -9.89 -6.89 -3.00
C ASN A 177 -9.75 -6.94 -1.46
N THR A 178 -10.48 -7.85 -0.82
CA THR A 178 -10.45 -8.06 0.64
C THR A 178 -9.57 -9.25 1.06
N SER A 179 -8.68 -9.71 0.18
CA SER A 179 -7.80 -10.84 0.50
C SER A 179 -6.84 -10.55 1.64
N PHE A 180 -6.47 -9.26 1.87
CA PHE A 180 -5.71 -8.82 3.03
C PHE A 180 -6.06 -7.37 3.37
N THR A 181 -6.73 -7.15 4.49
CA THR A 181 -7.21 -5.84 4.96
C THR A 181 -6.87 -5.62 6.43
N LEU A 182 -7.12 -4.43 6.95
CA LEU A 182 -6.97 -4.16 8.39
C LEU A 182 -7.92 -5.02 9.24
N GLN A 183 -9.07 -5.43 8.71
CA GLN A 183 -10.08 -6.20 9.42
C GLN A 183 -9.69 -7.68 9.56
N ASN A 184 -9.00 -8.24 8.57
CA ASN A 184 -8.65 -9.67 8.55
C ASN A 184 -7.15 -9.96 8.65
N GLY A 185 -6.30 -8.94 8.53
CA GLY A 185 -4.84 -9.12 8.46
C GLY A 185 -4.23 -9.70 9.72
N ALA A 186 -4.69 -9.27 10.91
CA ALA A 186 -4.19 -9.80 12.18
C ALA A 186 -4.42 -11.31 12.30
N GLU A 187 -5.64 -11.79 12.00
CA GLU A 187 -5.96 -13.22 12.00
C GLU A 187 -5.08 -14.02 11.04
N LYS A 188 -4.88 -13.48 9.81
CA LYS A 188 -4.07 -14.14 8.79
C LYS A 188 -2.60 -14.22 9.17
N LEU A 189 -2.05 -13.14 9.68
CA LEU A 189 -0.66 -13.09 10.16
C LEU A 189 -0.43 -14.01 11.36
N SER A 190 -1.38 -14.08 12.30
CA SER A 190 -1.28 -14.92 13.52
C SER A 190 -1.26 -16.42 13.24
N LYS A 191 -1.55 -16.85 11.99
CA LYS A 191 -1.35 -18.26 11.58
C LYS A 191 0.11 -18.61 11.32
N VAL A 192 0.96 -17.61 11.17
CA VAL A 192 2.39 -17.78 10.84
C VAL A 192 3.29 -17.14 11.90
N PHE A 193 2.87 -16.02 12.48
CA PHE A 193 3.64 -15.26 13.45
C PHE A 193 2.98 -15.30 14.82
N PRO A 194 3.73 -15.62 15.89
CA PRO A 194 3.15 -15.75 17.24
C PRO A 194 2.72 -14.41 17.84
N LYS A 195 3.32 -13.31 17.41
CA LYS A 195 2.99 -11.97 17.88
C LYS A 195 2.69 -11.03 16.73
N VAL A 196 1.49 -10.44 16.74
CA VAL A 196 1.02 -9.48 15.74
C VAL A 196 0.42 -8.26 16.42
N THR A 197 0.94 -7.09 16.10
CA THR A 197 0.43 -5.81 16.61
C THR A 197 -0.11 -5.00 15.44
N ARG A 198 -1.31 -4.44 15.58
CA ARG A 198 -1.93 -3.53 14.61
C ARG A 198 -1.72 -2.09 15.04
N TYR A 199 -1.44 -1.23 14.07
CA TYR A 199 -1.38 0.23 14.20
C TYR A 199 -2.33 0.86 13.18
N ASP A 200 -3.19 1.76 13.64
CA ASP A 200 -4.14 2.47 12.79
C ASP A 200 -3.60 3.86 12.44
N TYR A 201 -3.64 4.21 11.17
CA TYR A 201 -3.29 5.54 10.68
C TYR A 201 -4.53 6.42 10.66
N VAL A 202 -4.67 7.28 11.66
CA VAL A 202 -5.80 8.20 11.76
C VAL A 202 -5.65 9.32 10.74
N ASP A 203 -6.52 9.32 9.73
CA ASP A 203 -6.52 10.31 8.64
C ASP A 203 -7.89 10.36 7.95
N SER A 204 -8.15 11.46 7.23
CA SER A 204 -9.29 11.63 6.33
C SER A 204 -8.90 12.59 5.19
N LEU A 205 -9.73 12.71 4.15
CA LEU A 205 -9.57 13.78 3.17
C LEU A 205 -10.61 14.87 3.45
N GLU A 206 -10.19 16.13 3.45
CA GLU A 206 -11.06 17.31 3.40
C GLU A 206 -11.00 17.92 2.00
N VAL A 207 -11.84 17.39 1.11
CA VAL A 207 -11.82 17.74 -0.31
C VAL A 207 -12.59 19.04 -0.53
N THR A 208 -11.88 20.08 -0.97
CA THR A 208 -12.43 21.41 -1.30
C THR A 208 -12.63 21.60 -2.80
N ASN A 209 -11.90 20.85 -3.65
CA ASN A 209 -12.13 20.80 -5.09
C ASN A 209 -12.65 19.41 -5.48
N LEU A 210 -13.94 19.34 -5.77
CA LEU A 210 -14.63 18.08 -6.09
C LEU A 210 -14.18 17.47 -7.41
N ASP A 211 -13.66 18.26 -8.36
CA ASP A 211 -13.08 17.77 -9.60
C ASP A 211 -11.86 16.87 -9.35
N ASP A 212 -11.02 17.21 -8.38
CA ASP A 212 -9.87 16.39 -7.99
C ASP A 212 -10.32 15.00 -7.47
N LEU A 213 -11.45 14.93 -6.73
CA LEU A 213 -12.00 13.65 -6.28
C LEU A 213 -12.61 12.85 -7.43
N ALA A 214 -13.31 13.52 -8.36
CA ALA A 214 -13.83 12.87 -9.56
C ALA A 214 -12.68 12.29 -10.41
N ASP A 215 -11.61 13.03 -10.62
CA ASP A 215 -10.42 12.54 -11.33
C ASP A 215 -9.76 11.36 -10.61
N TYR A 216 -9.71 11.40 -9.27
CA TYR A 216 -9.25 10.27 -8.47
C TYR A 216 -10.11 9.02 -8.71
N VAL A 217 -11.45 9.14 -8.65
CA VAL A 217 -12.38 8.02 -8.91
C VAL A 217 -12.16 7.44 -10.30
N TYR A 218 -12.09 8.28 -11.33
CA TYR A 218 -11.84 7.83 -12.71
C TYR A 218 -10.45 7.19 -12.90
N SER A 219 -9.48 7.53 -12.07
CA SER A 219 -8.13 6.94 -12.12
C SER A 219 -8.07 5.51 -11.57
N LEU A 220 -9.05 5.10 -10.74
CA LEU A 220 -9.04 3.81 -10.06
C LEU A 220 -9.51 2.67 -10.98
N THR A 221 -8.78 1.57 -11.03
CA THR A 221 -9.10 0.43 -11.90
C THR A 221 -10.27 -0.42 -11.40
N GLY A 222 -10.51 -0.44 -10.10
CA GLY A 222 -11.57 -1.25 -9.46
C GLY A 222 -12.95 -0.58 -9.38
N MET A 223 -13.16 0.57 -10.03
CA MET A 223 -14.41 1.35 -9.96
C MET A 223 -15.12 1.43 -11.32
N SER A 224 -15.28 0.29 -12.01
CA SER A 224 -15.85 0.27 -13.37
C SER A 224 -17.25 0.88 -13.43
N GLU A 225 -18.13 0.56 -12.49
CA GLU A 225 -19.51 1.07 -12.47
C GLU A 225 -19.57 2.58 -12.22
N LEU A 226 -18.73 3.11 -11.33
CA LEU A 226 -18.64 4.56 -11.09
C LEU A 226 -18.12 5.33 -12.30
N LYS A 227 -17.37 4.69 -13.20
CA LYS A 227 -16.89 5.32 -14.44
C LYS A 227 -17.99 5.52 -15.47
N GLU A 228 -19.09 4.80 -15.38
CA GLU A 228 -20.27 4.98 -16.23
C GLU A 228 -21.13 6.18 -15.77
N ILE A 229 -20.94 6.65 -14.53
CA ILE A 229 -21.61 7.86 -14.03
C ILE A 229 -21.01 9.09 -14.71
N SER A 230 -21.89 9.98 -15.22
CA SER A 230 -21.43 11.22 -15.83
C SER A 230 -20.70 12.09 -14.80
N ARG A 231 -19.69 12.85 -15.27
CA ARG A 231 -18.94 13.77 -14.40
C ARG A 231 -19.89 14.78 -13.72
N GLU A 232 -20.89 15.30 -14.45
CA GLU A 232 -21.88 16.22 -13.90
C GLU A 232 -22.66 15.59 -12.74
N THR A 233 -23.17 14.37 -12.92
CA THR A 233 -23.87 13.64 -11.85
C THR A 233 -22.94 13.40 -10.67
N MET A 234 -21.70 13.00 -10.92
CA MET A 234 -20.70 12.74 -9.86
C MET A 234 -20.45 14.01 -9.04
N LEU A 235 -20.23 15.15 -9.68
CA LEU A 235 -19.99 16.41 -9.00
C LEU A 235 -21.23 16.90 -8.21
N ASN A 236 -22.43 16.69 -8.72
CA ASN A 236 -23.67 17.03 -8.03
C ASN A 236 -23.82 16.21 -6.74
N VAL A 237 -23.63 14.88 -6.81
CA VAL A 237 -23.69 14.00 -5.63
C VAL A 237 -22.62 14.39 -4.59
N PHE A 238 -21.40 14.68 -5.01
CA PHE A 238 -20.36 15.15 -4.11
C PHE A 238 -20.72 16.48 -3.44
N LYS A 239 -21.29 17.41 -4.21
CA LYS A 239 -21.72 18.72 -3.70
C LYS A 239 -22.86 18.61 -2.69
N GLU A 240 -23.85 17.75 -2.94
CA GLU A 240 -24.97 17.49 -2.02
C GLU A 240 -24.51 16.89 -0.69
N ASN A 241 -23.42 16.13 -0.69
CA ASN A 241 -22.83 15.52 0.51
C ASN A 241 -21.71 16.38 1.13
N SER A 242 -21.42 17.55 0.58
CA SER A 242 -20.47 18.50 1.15
C SER A 242 -21.11 19.40 2.21
N VAL A 243 -20.37 19.72 3.26
CA VAL A 243 -20.76 20.67 4.29
C VAL A 243 -19.79 21.85 4.23
N ASP A 244 -20.33 23.07 4.12
CA ASP A 244 -19.53 24.31 3.99
C ASP A 244 -18.49 24.25 2.84
N GLY A 245 -18.85 23.59 1.74
CA GLY A 245 -17.99 23.46 0.56
C GLY A 245 -16.87 22.41 0.72
N VAL A 246 -16.91 21.60 1.76
CA VAL A 246 -15.90 20.53 2.02
C VAL A 246 -16.60 19.18 2.05
N LEU A 247 -16.13 18.25 1.21
CA LEU A 247 -16.51 16.84 1.30
C LEU A 247 -15.49 16.09 2.17
N ARG A 248 -15.95 15.56 3.31
CA ARG A 248 -15.11 14.75 4.20
C ARG A 248 -15.18 13.29 3.80
N VAL A 249 -14.04 12.76 3.36
CA VAL A 249 -13.92 11.38 2.88
C VAL A 249 -13.06 10.58 3.87
N PRO A 250 -13.58 9.47 4.45
CA PRO A 250 -12.80 8.67 5.40
C PRO A 250 -11.63 7.97 4.70
N LYS A 251 -10.56 7.78 5.45
CA LYS A 251 -9.44 6.92 5.07
C LYS A 251 -9.33 5.81 6.12
N ASP A 252 -9.17 4.59 5.66
CA ASP A 252 -9.00 3.42 6.51
C ASP A 252 -7.67 2.75 6.11
N TYR A 253 -6.58 3.20 6.74
CA TYR A 253 -5.23 2.73 6.51
C TYR A 253 -4.54 2.40 7.82
N GLY A 254 -3.57 1.50 7.76
CA GLY A 254 -2.77 1.13 8.92
C GLY A 254 -1.70 0.12 8.54
N MET A 255 -1.09 -0.45 9.55
CA MET A 255 -0.05 -1.47 9.38
C MET A 255 -0.11 -2.50 10.49
N PHE A 256 0.52 -3.63 10.21
CA PHE A 256 0.83 -4.66 11.19
C PHE A 256 2.34 -4.77 11.37
N VAL A 257 2.74 -5.09 12.59
CA VAL A 257 4.07 -5.56 12.92
C VAL A 257 3.92 -6.99 13.43
N ALA A 258 4.48 -7.94 12.72
CA ALA A 258 4.48 -9.35 13.08
C ALA A 258 5.91 -9.78 13.46
N GLU A 259 6.08 -10.48 14.57
CA GLU A 259 7.38 -10.87 15.10
C GLU A 259 7.52 -12.39 15.03
N LYS A 260 8.69 -12.86 14.57
CA LYS A 260 9.08 -14.28 14.61
C LYS A 260 9.70 -14.60 15.98
N GLU A 261 9.32 -15.74 16.57
CA GLU A 261 9.99 -16.29 17.77
C GLU A 261 11.34 -16.94 17.45
#